data_2dd01df78b8aae312a5cb5c66e11bf99
#
_entry.id   2dd01df78b8aae312a5cb5c66e11bf99
#
_cell.length_a   1.000
_cell.length_b   1.000
_cell.length_c   1.000
_cell.angle_alpha   90.00
_cell.angle_beta   90.00
_cell.angle_gamma   90.00
#
_symmetry.space_group_name_H-M   'P 1'
#
loop_
_entity.id
_entity.type
_entity.pdbx_description
1 polymer ?
#
loop_
_entity_poly.entity_id
_entity_poly.type
_entity_poly.pdbx_seq_one_letter_code
_entity_poly.pdbx_strand_id
1 'polypeptide(L)'
;MLPGVPYLRRPRIRLVVERVLGVARARLGVRVVHYSVQGNHLHFIVEALDKPALARGLQGLAIRLAKAINGTLGRRGKLFADRYHSRVLKSPRETRSTIRYVLHNGPKHALERGEVTPEGALDTYSSARFFTGYADRDPMLVERAWRSTPDPPVCRAQCWLLKTGWKRTGLLRTNELPAP
;
A
#
# COMPACT_ATOMS: atom_id res chain seq x y z
N MET A 1 10.60 -11.91 0.58
CA MET A 1 10.63 -12.62 -0.72
C MET A 1 11.72 -13.67 -0.71
N LEU A 2 11.66 -14.64 -1.65
CA LEU A 2 12.72 -15.63 -1.81
C LEU A 2 14.02 -14.99 -2.35
N PRO A 3 15.21 -15.54 -2.06
CA PRO A 3 16.44 -15.18 -2.74
C PRO A 3 16.29 -15.26 -4.26
N GLY A 4 16.93 -14.37 -5.01
CA GLY A 4 16.85 -14.31 -6.46
C GLY A 4 15.60 -13.64 -7.04
N VAL A 5 14.69 -13.11 -6.19
CA VAL A 5 13.62 -12.23 -6.68
C VAL A 5 14.20 -10.84 -6.91
N PRO A 6 14.02 -10.26 -8.12
CA PRO A 6 14.53 -8.93 -8.40
C PRO A 6 13.89 -7.86 -7.51
N TYR A 7 14.60 -6.75 -7.34
CA TYR A 7 14.09 -5.54 -6.70
C TYR A 7 12.75 -5.11 -7.30
N LEU A 8 11.71 -4.99 -6.43
CA LEU A 8 10.33 -4.78 -6.87
C LEU A 8 9.99 -3.32 -7.21
N ARG A 9 10.76 -2.35 -6.71
CA ARG A 9 10.53 -0.93 -7.02
C ARG A 9 11.02 -0.60 -8.43
N ARG A 10 10.43 -1.25 -9.41
CA ARG A 10 10.62 -1.01 -10.85
C ARG A 10 9.29 -0.56 -11.46
N PRO A 11 9.28 0.41 -12.40
CA PRO A 11 8.04 0.92 -13.00
C PRO A 11 7.11 -0.19 -13.54
N ARG A 12 7.66 -1.18 -14.23
CA ARG A 12 6.88 -2.32 -14.75
C ARG A 12 6.20 -3.13 -13.66
N ILE A 13 6.87 -3.38 -12.54
CA ILE A 13 6.31 -4.13 -11.41
C ILE A 13 5.24 -3.30 -10.71
N ARG A 14 5.46 -2.00 -10.50
CA ARG A 14 4.44 -1.10 -9.96
C ARG A 14 3.13 -1.19 -10.75
N LEU A 15 3.20 -1.02 -12.08
CA LEU A 15 2.02 -1.08 -12.94
C LEU A 15 1.28 -2.42 -12.84
N VAL A 16 2.01 -3.51 -12.74
CA VAL A 16 1.43 -4.85 -12.58
C VAL A 16 0.76 -4.99 -11.21
N VAL A 17 1.39 -4.54 -10.15
CA VAL A 17 0.81 -4.55 -8.79
C VAL A 17 -0.47 -3.70 -8.78
N GLU A 18 -0.43 -2.47 -9.29
CA GLU A 18 -1.61 -1.58 -9.36
C GLU A 18 -2.76 -2.22 -10.14
N ARG A 19 -2.48 -2.85 -11.28
CA ARG A 19 -3.51 -3.56 -12.08
C ARG A 19 -4.14 -4.71 -11.31
N VAL A 20 -3.32 -5.56 -10.68
CA VAL A 20 -3.83 -6.69 -9.88
C VAL A 20 -4.67 -6.20 -8.71
N LEU A 21 -4.22 -5.15 -8.03
CA LEU A 21 -4.97 -4.54 -6.93
C LEU A 21 -6.27 -3.92 -7.42
N GLY A 22 -6.28 -3.18 -8.52
CA GLY A 22 -7.48 -2.57 -9.11
C GLY A 22 -8.58 -3.60 -9.39
N VAL A 23 -8.22 -4.76 -9.97
CA VAL A 23 -9.16 -5.86 -10.22
C VAL A 23 -9.60 -6.56 -8.94
N ALA A 24 -8.72 -6.72 -7.95
CA ALA A 24 -8.92 -7.56 -6.78
C ALA A 24 -9.36 -6.80 -5.53
N ARG A 25 -9.26 -5.47 -5.51
CA ARG A 25 -9.36 -4.60 -4.32
C ARG A 25 -10.56 -4.85 -3.39
N ALA A 26 -11.65 -5.38 -3.93
CA ALA A 26 -12.87 -5.66 -3.15
C ALA A 26 -13.52 -7.02 -3.47
N ARG A 27 -12.87 -7.86 -4.29
CA ARG A 27 -13.48 -9.11 -4.81
C ARG A 27 -13.14 -10.36 -4.01
N LEU A 28 -12.15 -10.27 -3.13
CA LEU A 28 -11.57 -11.44 -2.45
C LEU A 28 -11.97 -11.53 -0.98
N GLY A 29 -13.04 -10.83 -0.56
CA GLY A 29 -13.43 -10.74 0.85
C GLY A 29 -12.53 -9.84 1.70
N VAL A 30 -11.57 -9.16 1.07
CA VAL A 30 -10.74 -8.10 1.66
C VAL A 30 -10.82 -6.84 0.82
N ARG A 31 -10.73 -5.69 1.48
CA ARG A 31 -10.67 -4.36 0.88
C ARG A 31 -9.28 -3.80 1.11
N VAL A 32 -8.51 -3.61 0.05
CA VAL A 32 -7.19 -2.97 0.15
C VAL A 32 -7.40 -1.46 0.25
N VAL A 33 -7.07 -0.87 1.40
CA VAL A 33 -7.22 0.58 1.64
C VAL A 33 -5.93 1.33 1.33
N HIS A 34 -4.78 0.78 1.73
CA HIS A 34 -3.48 1.32 1.38
C HIS A 34 -2.50 0.22 1.01
N TYR A 35 -1.52 0.56 0.18
CA TYR A 35 -0.41 -0.33 -0.16
C TYR A 35 0.89 0.46 -0.33
N SER A 36 1.99 -0.28 -0.26
CA SER A 36 3.32 0.19 -0.63
C SER A 36 4.15 -0.96 -1.18
N VAL A 37 4.85 -0.71 -2.29
CA VAL A 37 5.80 -1.63 -2.91
C VAL A 37 7.19 -1.26 -2.42
N GLN A 38 7.83 -2.15 -1.69
CA GLN A 38 9.20 -2.01 -1.22
C GLN A 38 10.18 -2.81 -2.09
N GLY A 39 11.47 -2.74 -1.78
CA GLY A 39 12.50 -3.42 -2.57
C GLY A 39 12.26 -4.92 -2.71
N ASN A 40 11.89 -5.58 -1.63
CA ASN A 40 11.74 -7.03 -1.54
C ASN A 40 10.44 -7.50 -0.88
N HIS A 41 9.51 -6.61 -0.58
CA HIS A 41 8.22 -6.95 0.05
C HIS A 41 7.13 -5.94 -0.29
N LEU A 42 5.89 -6.26 0.09
CA LEU A 42 4.72 -5.43 -0.09
C LEU A 42 4.05 -5.19 1.27
N HIS A 43 3.66 -3.95 1.53
CA HIS A 43 2.81 -3.62 2.66
C HIS A 43 1.38 -3.35 2.21
N PHE A 44 0.42 -3.81 3.03
CA PHE A 44 -0.99 -3.54 2.82
C PHE A 44 -1.66 -3.11 4.12
N ILE A 45 -2.57 -2.14 4.03
CA ILE A 45 -3.59 -1.91 5.04
C ILE A 45 -4.90 -2.38 4.43
N VAL A 46 -5.55 -3.34 5.09
CA VAL A 46 -6.75 -3.99 4.58
C VAL A 46 -7.88 -3.97 5.60
N GLU A 47 -9.10 -3.96 5.11
CA GLU A 47 -10.31 -4.24 5.87
C GLU A 47 -10.83 -5.63 5.47
N ALA A 48 -11.26 -6.42 6.45
CA ALA A 48 -11.90 -7.71 6.24
C ALA A 48 -13.00 -7.89 7.27
N LEU A 49 -14.03 -8.65 6.92
CA LEU A 49 -15.15 -8.92 7.82
C LEU A 49 -14.71 -9.73 9.04
N ASP A 50 -13.86 -10.74 8.82
CA ASP A 50 -13.37 -11.66 9.84
C ASP A 50 -11.99 -12.23 9.46
N LYS A 51 -11.40 -13.03 10.36
CA LYS A 51 -10.12 -13.69 10.14
C LYS A 51 -10.14 -14.69 8.96
N PRO A 52 -11.17 -15.55 8.79
CA PRO A 52 -11.28 -16.40 7.61
C PRO A 52 -11.34 -15.63 6.30
N ALA A 53 -12.12 -14.55 6.22
CA ALA A 53 -12.17 -13.69 5.03
C ALA A 53 -10.81 -13.04 4.74
N LEU A 54 -10.12 -12.54 5.78
CA LEU A 54 -8.76 -12.03 5.66
C LEU A 54 -7.80 -13.09 5.09
N ALA A 55 -7.81 -14.28 5.65
CA ALA A 55 -6.91 -15.37 5.23
C ALA A 55 -7.15 -15.76 3.76
N ARG A 56 -8.39 -16.03 3.37
CA ARG A 56 -8.74 -16.38 1.99
C ARG A 56 -8.43 -15.26 1.01
N GLY A 57 -8.77 -14.02 1.40
CA GLY A 57 -8.58 -12.84 0.56
C GLY A 57 -7.11 -12.55 0.30
N LEU A 58 -6.28 -12.57 1.33
CA LEU A 58 -4.84 -12.34 1.19
C LEU A 58 -4.15 -13.49 0.45
N GLN A 59 -4.58 -14.75 0.65
CA GLN A 59 -4.08 -15.87 -0.14
C GLN A 59 -4.39 -15.69 -1.62
N GLY A 60 -5.64 -15.37 -1.96
CA GLY A 60 -6.05 -15.12 -3.34
C GLY A 60 -5.32 -13.94 -3.98
N LEU A 61 -5.08 -12.87 -3.21
CA LEU A 61 -4.30 -11.73 -3.65
C LEU A 61 -2.83 -12.09 -3.90
N ALA A 62 -2.20 -12.82 -2.97
CA ALA A 62 -0.81 -13.28 -3.10
C ALA A 62 -0.60 -14.15 -4.35
N ILE A 63 -1.52 -15.08 -4.63
CA ILE A 63 -1.46 -15.91 -5.83
C ILE A 63 -1.52 -15.05 -7.10
N ARG A 64 -2.43 -14.08 -7.18
CA ARG A 64 -2.56 -13.19 -8.35
C ARG A 64 -1.33 -12.33 -8.54
N LEU A 65 -0.82 -11.74 -7.47
CA LEU A 65 0.42 -10.95 -7.50
C LEU A 65 1.61 -11.80 -7.94
N ALA A 66 1.76 -13.00 -7.38
CA ALA A 66 2.85 -13.91 -7.76
C ALA A 66 2.80 -14.29 -9.24
N LYS A 67 1.64 -14.65 -9.76
CA LYS A 67 1.45 -14.97 -11.19
C LYS A 67 1.78 -13.77 -12.09
N ALA A 68 1.26 -12.60 -11.77
CA ALA A 68 1.44 -11.40 -12.58
C ALA A 68 2.90 -10.89 -12.55
N ILE A 69 3.52 -10.85 -11.37
CA ILE A 69 4.93 -10.42 -11.23
C ILE A 69 5.86 -11.43 -11.91
N ASN A 70 5.66 -12.73 -11.70
CA ASN A 70 6.46 -13.77 -12.37
C ASN A 70 6.34 -13.68 -13.89
N GLY A 71 5.12 -13.49 -14.43
CA GLY A 71 4.89 -13.32 -15.86
C GLY A 71 5.65 -12.10 -16.42
N THR A 72 5.63 -10.97 -15.68
CA THR A 72 6.36 -9.74 -16.08
C THR A 72 7.88 -9.91 -16.06
N LEU A 73 8.38 -10.75 -15.17
CA LEU A 73 9.80 -11.03 -14.98
C LEU A 73 10.32 -12.22 -15.83
N GLY A 74 9.45 -12.88 -16.59
CA GLY A 74 9.79 -14.10 -17.34
C GLY A 74 10.21 -15.28 -16.47
N ARG A 75 9.80 -15.30 -15.18
CA ARG A 75 10.19 -16.33 -14.22
C ARG A 75 9.02 -17.24 -13.82
N ARG A 76 9.34 -18.40 -13.27
CA ARG A 76 8.37 -19.37 -12.72
C ARG A 76 8.67 -19.66 -11.26
N GLY A 77 7.74 -20.31 -10.59
CA GLY A 77 7.90 -20.79 -9.22
C GLY A 77 7.42 -19.79 -8.16
N LYS A 78 7.79 -20.07 -6.92
CA LYS A 78 7.37 -19.32 -5.73
C LYS A 78 7.96 -17.90 -5.73
N LEU A 79 7.13 -16.89 -5.44
CA LEU A 79 7.55 -15.49 -5.32
C LEU A 79 7.72 -15.07 -3.85
N PHE A 80 6.75 -15.41 -3.01
CA PHE A 80 6.77 -15.10 -1.58
C PHE A 80 7.37 -16.27 -0.80
N ALA A 81 8.31 -15.99 0.12
CA ALA A 81 8.96 -17.02 0.93
C ALA A 81 7.95 -17.70 1.87
N ASP A 82 7.22 -16.86 2.62
CA ASP A 82 6.35 -17.27 3.70
C ASP A 82 4.93 -16.73 3.52
N ARG A 83 4.07 -17.11 4.46
CA ARG A 83 2.75 -16.48 4.63
C ARG A 83 2.92 -15.00 5.02
N TYR A 84 1.88 -14.21 4.80
CA TYR A 84 1.84 -12.83 5.24
C TYR A 84 1.91 -12.72 6.76
N HIS A 85 2.57 -11.68 7.25
CA HIS A 85 2.46 -11.25 8.64
C HIS A 85 1.35 -10.21 8.75
N SER A 86 0.48 -10.35 9.73
CA SER A 86 -0.62 -9.40 9.95
C SER A 86 -0.72 -8.97 11.40
N ARG A 87 -1.10 -7.72 11.59
CA ARG A 87 -1.42 -7.12 12.88
C ARG A 87 -2.75 -6.40 12.78
N VAL A 88 -3.62 -6.58 13.78
CA VAL A 88 -4.87 -5.83 13.89
C VAL A 88 -4.59 -4.45 14.47
N LEU A 89 -5.04 -3.41 13.79
CA LEU A 89 -4.97 -2.04 14.28
C LEU A 89 -6.10 -1.80 15.28
N LYS A 90 -5.75 -1.37 16.50
CA LYS A 90 -6.70 -1.29 17.62
C LYS A 90 -6.97 0.14 18.10
N SER A 91 -6.13 1.11 17.74
CA SER A 91 -6.26 2.49 18.22
C SER A 91 -6.04 3.52 17.10
N PRO A 92 -6.56 4.75 17.27
CA PRO A 92 -6.32 5.86 16.37
C PRO A 92 -4.83 6.15 16.15
N ARG A 93 -4.04 6.18 17.23
CA ARG A 93 -2.60 6.45 17.18
C ARG A 93 -1.84 5.38 16.41
N GLU A 94 -2.12 4.11 16.68
CA GLU A 94 -1.54 2.98 15.96
C GLU A 94 -1.90 3.03 14.47
N THR A 95 -3.16 3.31 14.15
CA THR A 95 -3.64 3.41 12.77
C THR A 95 -2.94 4.53 12.03
N ARG A 96 -2.82 5.74 12.62
CA ARG A 96 -2.08 6.86 12.03
C ARG A 96 -0.61 6.50 11.76
N SER A 97 0.07 5.91 12.74
CA SER A 97 1.47 5.50 12.60
C SER A 97 1.64 4.46 11.50
N THR A 98 0.71 3.51 11.38
CA THR A 98 0.74 2.48 10.32
C THR A 98 0.46 3.08 8.94
N ILE A 99 -0.50 4.01 8.81
CA ILE A 99 -0.74 4.73 7.55
C ILE A 99 0.52 5.48 7.14
N ARG A 100 1.12 6.26 8.04
CA ARG A 100 2.36 6.97 7.79
C ARG A 100 3.47 6.02 7.34
N TYR A 101 3.67 4.92 8.05
CA TYR A 101 4.66 3.91 7.70
C TYR A 101 4.44 3.37 6.29
N VAL A 102 3.23 2.96 5.95
CA VAL A 102 2.93 2.38 4.63
C VAL A 102 3.10 3.40 3.50
N LEU A 103 2.67 4.64 3.70
CA LEU A 103 2.71 5.65 2.63
C LEU A 103 4.10 6.29 2.45
N HIS A 104 4.91 6.39 3.50
CA HIS A 104 6.18 7.13 3.49
C HIS A 104 7.43 6.27 3.69
N ASN A 105 7.28 4.96 3.69
CA ASN A 105 8.43 4.06 3.86
C ASN A 105 9.42 4.13 2.69
N GLY A 106 8.93 4.39 1.48
CA GLY A 106 9.78 4.59 0.30
C GLY A 106 10.71 5.81 0.42
N PRO A 107 10.19 7.01 0.71
CA PRO A 107 10.99 8.21 1.00
C PRO A 107 11.98 8.02 2.16
N LYS A 108 11.58 7.34 3.24
CA LYS A 108 12.49 6.99 4.34
C LYS A 108 13.71 6.21 3.83
N HIS A 109 13.49 5.12 3.10
CA HIS A 109 14.57 4.32 2.56
C HIS A 109 15.41 5.07 1.48
N ALA A 110 14.81 5.99 0.73
CA ALA A 110 15.55 6.84 -0.19
C ALA A 110 16.52 7.74 0.59
N LEU A 111 16.04 8.36 1.65
CA LEU A 111 16.88 9.19 2.54
C LEU A 111 18.00 8.38 3.20
N GLU A 112 17.73 7.17 3.69
CA GLU A 112 18.73 6.27 4.27
C GLU A 112 19.85 5.90 3.26
N ARG A 113 19.55 5.94 1.96
CA ARG A 113 20.54 5.74 0.88
C ARG A 113 21.18 7.04 0.39
N GLY A 114 20.92 8.18 1.03
CA GLY A 114 21.43 9.49 0.61
C GLY A 114 20.75 10.07 -0.64
N GLU A 115 19.60 9.52 -1.05
CA GLU A 115 18.84 10.03 -2.20
C GLU A 115 18.02 11.25 -1.79
N VAL A 116 18.08 12.33 -2.58
CA VAL A 116 17.26 13.53 -2.34
C VAL A 116 15.88 13.33 -2.93
N THR A 117 14.86 13.41 -2.08
CA THR A 117 13.46 13.43 -2.51
C THR A 117 12.97 14.87 -2.55
N PRO A 118 12.33 15.33 -3.64
CA PRO A 118 11.75 16.67 -3.68
C PRO A 118 10.76 16.87 -2.53
N GLU A 119 10.71 18.08 -1.98
CA GLU A 119 9.78 18.42 -0.92
C GLU A 119 8.32 18.21 -1.38
N GLY A 120 7.51 17.61 -0.54
CA GLY A 120 6.12 17.28 -0.85
C GLY A 120 5.91 16.16 -1.89
N ALA A 121 6.98 15.52 -2.36
CA ALA A 121 6.87 14.40 -3.30
C ALA A 121 6.25 13.18 -2.64
N LEU A 122 5.23 12.62 -3.29
CA LEU A 122 4.59 11.38 -2.85
C LEU A 122 5.32 10.17 -3.41
N ASP A 123 5.40 9.11 -2.60
CA ASP A 123 5.92 7.83 -3.08
C ASP A 123 5.03 7.23 -4.18
N THR A 124 5.52 7.24 -5.41
CA THR A 124 4.80 6.68 -6.57
C THR A 124 4.62 5.17 -6.51
N TYR A 125 5.33 4.49 -5.63
CA TYR A 125 5.21 3.05 -5.37
C TYR A 125 4.26 2.73 -4.21
N SER A 126 3.48 3.72 -3.77
CA SER A 126 2.47 3.57 -2.74
C SER A 126 1.13 4.17 -3.17
N SER A 127 0.11 3.94 -2.33
CA SER A 127 -1.22 4.53 -2.52
C SER A 127 -1.31 6.00 -2.06
N ALA A 128 -0.19 6.67 -1.80
CA ALA A 128 -0.15 8.03 -1.26
C ALA A 128 -0.97 9.03 -2.09
N ARG A 129 -1.01 8.88 -3.41
CA ARG A 129 -1.80 9.75 -4.32
C ARG A 129 -3.31 9.68 -4.10
N PHE A 130 -3.80 8.60 -3.48
CA PHE A 130 -5.22 8.38 -3.17
C PHE A 130 -5.59 8.71 -1.72
N PHE A 131 -4.64 9.16 -0.91
CA PHE A 131 -4.85 9.41 0.50
C PHE A 131 -5.34 10.84 0.75
N THR A 132 -6.52 10.97 1.38
CA THR A 132 -7.21 12.24 1.64
C THR A 132 -6.83 12.88 2.98
N GLY A 133 -5.80 12.38 3.66
CA GLY A 133 -5.48 12.77 5.03
C GLY A 133 -4.19 13.58 5.18
N TYR A 134 -3.69 14.19 4.12
CA TYR A 134 -2.57 15.13 4.20
C TYR A 134 -3.06 16.54 4.59
N ALA A 135 -2.37 17.17 5.57
CA ALA A 135 -2.65 18.52 6.01
C ALA A 135 -2.15 19.60 5.03
N ASP A 136 -1.10 19.27 4.29
CA ASP A 136 -0.34 20.14 3.39
C ASP A 136 -0.61 19.85 1.90
N ARG A 137 -1.71 19.17 1.59
CA ARG A 137 -2.07 18.83 0.20
C ARG A 137 -3.51 19.20 -0.10
N ASP A 138 -3.71 19.80 -1.26
CA ASP A 138 -5.05 20.10 -1.77
C ASP A 138 -5.87 18.81 -1.94
N PRO A 139 -7.02 18.68 -1.25
CA PRO A 139 -7.92 17.55 -1.39
C PRO A 139 -8.44 17.34 -2.81
N MET A 140 -8.54 18.40 -3.62
CA MET A 140 -9.00 18.32 -5.01
C MET A 140 -8.04 17.50 -5.88
N LEU A 141 -6.73 17.55 -5.62
CA LEU A 141 -5.75 16.72 -6.33
C LEU A 141 -5.98 15.23 -6.05
N VAL A 142 -6.36 14.87 -4.82
CA VAL A 142 -6.66 13.50 -4.44
C VAL A 142 -7.97 13.03 -5.10
N GLU A 143 -9.01 13.85 -5.08
CA GLU A 143 -10.28 13.54 -5.76
C GLU A 143 -10.07 13.41 -7.28
N ARG A 144 -9.23 14.24 -7.87
CA ARG A 144 -8.84 14.11 -9.29
C ARG A 144 -8.15 12.77 -9.55
N ALA A 145 -7.22 12.33 -8.67
CA ALA A 145 -6.55 11.04 -8.81
C ALA A 145 -7.55 9.87 -8.77
N TRP A 146 -8.56 9.92 -7.88
CA TRP A 146 -9.63 8.93 -7.82
C TRP A 146 -10.47 8.90 -9.10
N ARG A 147 -10.89 10.07 -9.62
CA ARG A 147 -11.74 10.18 -10.81
C ARG A 147 -10.99 9.79 -12.09
N SER A 148 -9.72 10.13 -12.21
CA SER A 148 -8.91 9.87 -13.40
C SER A 148 -8.37 8.43 -13.48
N THR A 149 -8.60 7.60 -12.45
CA THR A 149 -8.14 6.21 -12.42
C THR A 149 -9.36 5.29 -12.50
N PRO A 150 -9.65 4.65 -13.65
CA PRO A 150 -10.84 3.82 -13.83
C PRO A 150 -10.94 2.68 -12.80
N ASP A 151 -9.81 2.01 -12.54
CA ASP A 151 -9.69 0.94 -11.55
C ASP A 151 -8.63 1.30 -10.50
N PRO A 152 -8.96 2.17 -9.52
CA PRO A 152 -8.00 2.53 -8.48
C PRO A 152 -7.49 1.28 -7.76
N PRO A 153 -6.18 1.19 -7.46
CA PRO A 153 -5.61 0.01 -6.80
C PRO A 153 -6.03 -0.12 -5.32
N VAL A 154 -6.81 0.81 -4.83
CA VAL A 154 -7.28 0.87 -3.43
C VAL A 154 -8.77 1.15 -3.35
N CYS A 155 -9.37 0.81 -2.19
CA CYS A 155 -10.72 1.18 -1.82
C CYS A 155 -10.72 2.36 -0.84
N ARG A 156 -11.79 3.15 -0.84
CA ARG A 156 -12.03 4.09 0.26
C ARG A 156 -12.30 3.31 1.54
N ALA A 157 -11.74 3.75 2.66
CA ALA A 157 -11.93 3.14 3.97
C ALA A 157 -13.41 3.14 4.40
N GLN A 158 -13.84 2.06 5.04
CA GLN A 158 -15.19 1.93 5.59
C GLN A 158 -15.19 1.90 7.11
N CYS A 159 -14.24 1.20 7.75
CA CYS A 159 -14.19 1.15 9.20
C CYS A 159 -13.83 2.51 9.80
N TRP A 160 -14.37 2.76 10.99
CA TRP A 160 -14.18 4.04 11.69
C TRP A 160 -12.70 4.40 11.89
N LEU A 161 -11.86 3.44 12.29
CA LEU A 161 -10.43 3.69 12.53
C LEU A 161 -9.73 4.24 11.28
N LEU A 162 -9.94 3.62 10.11
CA LEU A 162 -9.28 4.01 8.85
C LEU A 162 -9.97 5.19 8.16
N LYS A 163 -11.26 5.42 8.40
CA LYS A 163 -12.01 6.52 7.79
C LYS A 163 -11.82 7.84 8.54
N THR A 164 -11.96 7.82 9.85
CA THR A 164 -12.02 9.04 10.69
C THR A 164 -11.24 8.95 11.98
N GLY A 165 -11.19 7.78 12.62
CA GLY A 165 -10.65 7.62 13.97
C GLY A 165 -9.20 8.08 14.11
N TRP A 166 -8.35 7.70 13.19
CA TRP A 166 -6.93 8.07 13.19
C TRP A 166 -6.69 9.60 13.12
N LYS A 167 -7.62 10.36 12.50
CA LYS A 167 -7.53 11.82 12.38
C LYS A 167 -7.56 12.56 13.72
N ARG A 168 -8.06 11.91 14.79
CA ARG A 168 -8.03 12.44 16.16
C ARG A 168 -6.61 12.68 16.67
N THR A 169 -5.62 12.04 16.07
CA THR A 169 -4.19 12.20 16.41
C THR A 169 -3.44 13.11 15.43
N GLY A 170 -4.19 13.90 14.65
CA GLY A 170 -3.67 14.85 13.67
C GLY A 170 -3.55 14.26 12.25
N LEU A 171 -3.68 15.10 11.24
CA LEU A 171 -3.45 14.75 9.85
C LEU A 171 -1.96 14.47 9.62
N LEU A 172 -1.63 13.74 8.55
CA LEU A 172 -0.25 13.54 8.13
C LEU A 172 0.25 14.75 7.31
N ARG A 173 1.57 14.91 7.25
CA ARG A 173 2.21 15.80 6.27
C ARG A 173 2.98 14.97 5.25
N THR A 174 3.14 15.47 4.03
CA THR A 174 3.84 14.77 2.95
C THR A 174 5.31 14.48 3.27
N ASN A 175 5.94 15.32 4.09
CA ASN A 175 7.33 15.21 4.56
C ASN A 175 7.49 14.47 5.90
N GLU A 176 6.41 13.97 6.50
CA GLU A 176 6.45 13.28 7.81
C GLU A 176 6.98 11.85 7.67
N LEU A 177 8.27 11.64 7.87
CA LEU A 177 8.87 10.31 7.78
C LEU A 177 8.43 9.39 8.93
N PRO A 178 8.34 8.06 8.69
CA PRO A 178 8.13 7.07 9.75
C PRO A 178 9.22 7.15 10.81
N ALA A 179 8.84 6.94 12.06
CA ALA A 179 9.83 6.73 13.13
C ALA A 179 10.69 5.49 12.83
N PRO A 180 11.91 5.46 13.36
CA PRO A 180 12.80 4.30 13.24
C PRO A 180 12.16 3.02 13.80
#